data_5bee244ec7a400f41a04919669d729e5
#
_entry.id   5bee244ec7a400f41a04919669d729e5
#
_cell.length_a   1.000
_cell.length_b   1.000
_cell.length_c   1.000
_cell.angle_alpha   90.00
_cell.angle_beta   90.00
_cell.angle_gamma   90.00
#
_symmetry.space_group_name_H-M   'P 1'
#
loop_
_entity.id
_entity.type
_entity.pdbx_description
1 polymer ?
#
loop_
_entity_poly.entity_id
_entity_poly.type
_entity_poly.pdbx_seq_one_letter_code
_entity_poly.pdbx_strand_id
1 'polypeptide(L)'
;MKAQIKEINPEDVIGYDKLVNFTKKIFDKGFTELSAVPFNNPSFMVKQIPALLNLKSYKSVYALVSSYIKNEKLRRLLSMHPLLVGGNPFTTTSIYGLILYLEKKWGIHYSMRGTGQIIIGLEKLMKEENIEILKDSEVINIITADNKITGLKLNNGKEIKADNVICNADPPAVYSKLIQSKNTNPI
;
A
#
# COMPACT_ATOMS: atom_id res chain seq x y z
N MET A 1 -3.64 3.81 25.56
CA MET A 1 -4.70 4.42 24.73
C MET A 1 -6.04 4.57 25.46
N LYS A 2 -6.76 3.50 25.91
CA LYS A 2 -8.09 3.67 26.59
C LYS A 2 -8.02 4.52 27.86
N ALA A 3 -7.01 4.35 28.72
CA ALA A 3 -6.81 5.19 29.91
C ALA A 3 -6.68 6.67 29.50
N GLN A 4 -5.85 6.97 28.52
CA GLN A 4 -5.67 8.33 27.99
C GLN A 4 -6.94 8.91 27.39
N ILE A 5 -7.72 8.09 26.65
CA ILE A 5 -9.03 8.51 26.13
C ILE A 5 -9.98 8.84 27.27
N LYS A 6 -9.99 8.02 28.34
CA LYS A 6 -10.82 8.22 29.52
C LYS A 6 -10.49 9.54 30.25
N GLU A 7 -9.23 9.92 30.29
CA GLU A 7 -8.78 11.21 30.87
C GLU A 7 -9.27 12.41 30.06
N ILE A 8 -9.33 12.27 28.71
CA ILE A 8 -9.75 13.36 27.81
C ILE A 8 -11.28 13.43 27.73
N ASN A 9 -11.93 12.29 27.47
CA ASN A 9 -13.39 12.17 27.42
C ASN A 9 -13.81 10.72 27.72
N PRO A 10 -14.35 10.44 28.92
CA PRO A 10 -14.76 9.09 29.33
C PRO A 10 -15.78 8.44 28.42
N GLU A 11 -16.69 9.22 27.80
CA GLU A 11 -17.73 8.70 26.90
C GLU A 11 -17.14 8.13 25.60
N ASP A 12 -15.98 8.60 25.17
CA ASP A 12 -15.34 8.16 23.94
C ASP A 12 -14.63 6.79 24.06
N VAL A 13 -14.49 6.24 25.27
CA VAL A 13 -13.90 4.90 25.47
C VAL A 13 -14.71 3.83 24.75
N ILE A 14 -16.05 3.87 24.89
CA ILE A 14 -16.95 2.94 24.19
C ILE A 14 -16.92 3.19 22.68
N GLY A 15 -16.89 4.47 22.28
CA GLY A 15 -16.77 4.89 20.89
C GLY A 15 -15.49 4.35 20.22
N TYR A 16 -14.38 4.42 20.95
CA TYR A 16 -13.10 3.87 20.50
C TYR A 16 -13.15 2.36 20.27
N ASP A 17 -13.75 1.59 21.17
CA ASP A 17 -13.88 0.14 20.99
C ASP A 17 -14.73 -0.19 19.74
N LYS A 18 -15.84 0.53 19.54
CA LYS A 18 -16.67 0.38 18.33
C LYS A 18 -15.90 0.75 17.07
N LEU A 19 -15.14 1.83 17.10
CA LEU A 19 -14.30 2.26 15.96
C LEU A 19 -13.25 1.21 15.62
N VAL A 20 -12.52 0.70 16.61
CA VAL A 20 -11.51 -0.36 16.41
C VAL A 20 -12.14 -1.63 15.82
N ASN A 21 -13.30 -2.05 16.33
CA ASN A 21 -14.01 -3.21 15.80
C ASN A 21 -14.50 -2.98 14.36
N PHE A 22 -14.86 -1.76 14.01
CA PHE A 22 -15.24 -1.43 12.64
C PHE A 22 -14.02 -1.40 11.71
N THR A 23 -12.91 -0.78 12.15
CA THR A 23 -11.67 -0.73 11.37
C THR A 23 -11.03 -2.12 11.18
N LYS A 24 -11.28 -3.07 12.12
CA LYS A 24 -10.96 -4.48 11.92
C LYS A 24 -11.65 -5.06 10.70
N LYS A 25 -12.94 -4.78 10.49
CA LYS A 25 -13.67 -5.27 9.30
C LYS A 25 -13.08 -4.72 8.00
N ILE A 26 -12.65 -3.45 8.01
CA ILE A 26 -11.96 -2.84 6.87
C ILE A 26 -10.62 -3.55 6.63
N PHE A 27 -9.86 -3.81 7.69
CA PHE A 27 -8.59 -4.53 7.63
C PHE A 27 -8.76 -5.96 7.08
N ASP A 28 -9.73 -6.71 7.60
CA ASP A 28 -9.99 -8.09 7.19
C ASP A 28 -10.33 -8.14 5.68
N LYS A 29 -11.16 -7.21 5.19
CA LYS A 29 -11.50 -7.13 3.77
C LYS A 29 -10.35 -6.62 2.92
N GLY A 30 -9.77 -5.49 3.26
CA GLY A 30 -8.79 -4.80 2.41
C GLY A 30 -7.41 -5.44 2.46
N PHE A 31 -6.95 -5.83 3.64
CA PHE A 31 -5.60 -6.34 3.85
C PHE A 31 -5.53 -7.87 3.84
N THR A 32 -6.49 -8.56 4.44
CA THR A 32 -6.45 -10.04 4.53
C THR A 32 -7.02 -10.69 3.27
N GLU A 33 -8.16 -10.18 2.78
CA GLU A 33 -8.86 -10.82 1.66
C GLU A 33 -8.39 -10.31 0.29
N LEU A 34 -8.18 -9.00 0.14
CA LEU A 34 -7.97 -8.38 -1.17
C LEU A 34 -6.51 -8.02 -1.47
N SER A 35 -5.58 -8.07 -0.53
CA SER A 35 -4.20 -7.59 -0.73
C SER A 35 -3.43 -8.33 -1.82
N ALA A 36 -3.70 -9.60 -2.03
CA ALA A 36 -3.02 -10.44 -3.02
C ALA A 36 -3.87 -10.70 -4.29
N VAL A 37 -5.04 -10.04 -4.40
CA VAL A 37 -5.95 -10.27 -5.53
C VAL A 37 -5.71 -9.18 -6.60
N PRO A 38 -5.44 -9.56 -7.86
CA PRO A 38 -5.28 -8.59 -8.93
C PRO A 38 -6.62 -7.95 -9.30
N PHE A 39 -6.64 -6.62 -9.45
CA PHE A 39 -7.81 -5.83 -9.83
C PHE A 39 -7.90 -5.61 -11.35
N ASN A 40 -7.60 -6.64 -12.13
CA ASN A 40 -7.57 -6.57 -13.60
C ASN A 40 -8.92 -6.93 -14.27
N ASN A 41 -9.91 -7.36 -13.49
CA ASN A 41 -11.21 -7.78 -14.01
C ASN A 41 -12.33 -6.83 -13.55
N PRO A 42 -12.98 -6.07 -14.46
CA PRO A 42 -14.07 -5.15 -14.12
C PRO A 42 -15.23 -5.84 -13.39
N SER A 43 -15.59 -7.07 -13.76
CA SER A 43 -16.68 -7.81 -13.08
C SER A 43 -16.34 -8.13 -11.61
N PHE A 44 -15.07 -8.40 -11.32
CA PHE A 44 -14.60 -8.58 -9.95
C PHE A 44 -14.72 -7.26 -9.16
N MET A 45 -14.35 -6.13 -9.76
CA MET A 45 -14.48 -4.80 -9.14
C MET A 45 -15.93 -4.50 -8.75
N VAL A 46 -16.87 -4.74 -9.68
CA VAL A 46 -18.32 -4.54 -9.43
C VAL A 46 -18.82 -5.39 -8.27
N LYS A 47 -18.38 -6.64 -8.16
CA LYS A 47 -18.73 -7.54 -7.05
C LYS A 47 -18.26 -7.05 -5.68
N GLN A 48 -17.25 -6.16 -5.61
CA GLN A 48 -16.79 -5.61 -4.35
C GLN A 48 -17.64 -4.42 -3.86
N ILE A 49 -18.46 -3.81 -4.72
CA ILE A 49 -19.25 -2.60 -4.38
C ILE A 49 -20.11 -2.79 -3.11
N PRO A 50 -20.88 -3.89 -2.92
CA PRO A 50 -21.67 -4.06 -1.71
C PRO A 50 -20.81 -4.08 -0.44
N ALA A 51 -19.65 -4.74 -0.49
CA ALA A 51 -18.72 -4.80 0.63
C ALA A 51 -18.15 -3.40 0.95
N LEU A 52 -17.75 -2.64 -0.07
CA LEU A 52 -17.24 -1.28 0.08
C LEU A 52 -18.29 -0.34 0.67
N LEU A 53 -19.56 -0.47 0.26
CA LEU A 53 -20.66 0.32 0.83
C LEU A 53 -20.88 -0.03 2.30
N ASN A 54 -20.90 -1.31 2.66
CA ASN A 54 -21.02 -1.77 4.06
C ASN A 54 -19.86 -1.27 4.93
N LEU A 55 -18.67 -1.17 4.36
CA LEU A 55 -17.49 -0.61 5.02
C LEU A 55 -17.44 0.92 4.99
N LYS A 56 -18.52 1.57 4.48
CA LYS A 56 -18.66 3.03 4.43
C LYS A 56 -17.49 3.72 3.69
N SER A 57 -16.93 3.07 2.68
CA SER A 57 -15.77 3.57 1.91
C SER A 57 -16.00 4.92 1.23
N TYR A 58 -17.28 5.32 1.06
CA TYR A 58 -17.70 6.62 0.56
C TYR A 58 -17.49 7.77 1.56
N LYS A 59 -17.25 7.47 2.85
CA LYS A 59 -16.93 8.47 3.86
C LYS A 59 -15.44 8.81 3.85
N SER A 60 -15.09 9.98 4.32
CA SER A 60 -13.70 10.27 4.68
C SER A 60 -13.31 9.58 6.01
N VAL A 61 -12.00 9.41 6.26
CA VAL A 61 -11.52 8.88 7.53
C VAL A 61 -12.01 9.73 8.70
N TYR A 62 -11.93 11.06 8.58
CA TYR A 62 -12.42 11.96 9.62
C TYR A 62 -13.93 11.80 9.87
N ALA A 63 -14.75 11.70 8.81
CA ALA A 63 -16.18 11.47 8.93
C ALA A 63 -16.52 10.11 9.54
N LEU A 64 -15.74 9.06 9.23
CA LEU A 64 -15.89 7.76 9.89
C LEU A 64 -15.58 7.86 11.39
N VAL A 65 -14.42 8.42 11.76
CA VAL A 65 -14.01 8.59 13.17
C VAL A 65 -15.04 9.43 13.94
N SER A 66 -15.54 10.52 13.34
CA SER A 66 -16.56 11.38 13.94
C SER A 66 -17.89 10.68 14.19
N SER A 67 -18.16 9.57 13.51
CA SER A 67 -19.35 8.74 13.77
C SER A 67 -19.28 7.95 15.08
N TYR A 68 -18.08 7.85 15.69
CA TYR A 68 -17.83 7.06 16.91
C TYR A 68 -17.27 7.90 18.06
N ILE A 69 -16.56 8.98 17.77
CA ILE A 69 -15.82 9.80 18.72
C ILE A 69 -16.45 11.19 18.81
N LYS A 70 -16.69 11.66 20.03
CA LYS A 70 -17.31 12.97 20.31
C LYS A 70 -16.29 14.09 20.45
N ASN A 71 -15.18 13.83 21.14
CA ASN A 71 -14.16 14.83 21.42
C ASN A 71 -13.36 15.18 20.17
N GLU A 72 -13.27 16.46 19.85
CA GLU A 72 -12.63 16.98 18.62
C GLU A 72 -11.12 16.66 18.55
N LYS A 73 -10.40 16.74 19.66
CA LYS A 73 -8.96 16.42 19.71
C LYS A 73 -8.72 14.94 19.41
N LEU A 74 -9.58 14.06 19.98
CA LEU A 74 -9.52 12.63 19.71
C LEU A 74 -9.91 12.29 18.26
N ARG A 75 -10.88 13.01 17.66
CA ARG A 75 -11.20 12.86 16.23
C ARG A 75 -9.99 13.14 15.36
N ARG A 76 -9.31 14.25 15.58
CA ARG A 76 -8.10 14.62 14.81
C ARG A 76 -7.00 13.59 14.98
N LEU A 77 -6.73 13.17 16.21
CA LEU A 77 -5.72 12.16 16.51
C LEU A 77 -6.01 10.83 15.81
N LEU A 78 -7.23 10.30 15.94
CA LEU A 78 -7.60 8.99 15.42
C LEU A 78 -7.88 8.99 13.91
N SER A 79 -7.89 10.16 13.26
CA SER A 79 -8.06 10.29 11.80
C SER A 79 -6.78 10.64 11.06
N MET A 80 -5.64 10.77 11.71
CA MET A 80 -4.38 11.23 11.12
C MET A 80 -3.74 10.26 10.12
N HIS A 81 -4.10 8.99 10.14
CA HIS A 81 -3.44 7.92 9.38
C HIS A 81 -3.27 8.19 7.87
N PRO A 82 -4.21 8.82 7.14
CA PRO A 82 -4.00 9.18 5.74
C PRO A 82 -2.77 10.05 5.48
N LEU A 83 -2.31 10.83 6.47
CA LEU A 83 -1.10 11.65 6.34
C LEU A 83 0.15 10.81 6.07
N LEU A 84 0.18 9.54 6.52
CA LEU A 84 1.29 8.61 6.28
C LEU A 84 1.50 8.32 4.78
N VAL A 85 0.47 8.50 3.97
CA VAL A 85 0.48 8.27 2.51
C VAL A 85 0.21 9.57 1.73
N GLY A 86 0.39 10.73 2.36
CA GLY A 86 0.18 12.04 1.74
C GLY A 86 -1.29 12.40 1.52
N GLY A 87 -2.22 11.69 2.15
CA GLY A 87 -3.65 11.92 2.02
C GLY A 87 -4.22 12.90 3.05
N ASN A 88 -5.22 13.68 2.66
CA ASN A 88 -5.95 14.55 3.58
C ASN A 88 -7.05 13.76 4.32
N PRO A 89 -7.07 13.70 5.67
CA PRO A 89 -8.06 12.95 6.44
C PRO A 89 -9.52 13.34 6.16
N PHE A 90 -9.76 14.55 5.72
CA PHE A 90 -11.13 15.06 5.45
C PHE A 90 -11.66 14.62 4.08
N THR A 91 -10.81 14.21 3.16
CA THR A 91 -11.20 13.82 1.79
C THR A 91 -10.82 12.38 1.45
N THR A 92 -9.80 11.81 2.12
CA THR A 92 -9.35 10.44 1.87
C THR A 92 -10.36 9.43 2.39
N THR A 93 -10.63 8.41 1.58
CA THR A 93 -11.60 7.35 1.89
C THR A 93 -11.35 6.68 3.25
N SER A 94 -12.43 6.34 3.95
CA SER A 94 -12.41 5.68 5.26
C SER A 94 -11.71 4.30 5.27
N ILE A 95 -11.41 3.73 4.11
CA ILE A 95 -10.62 2.48 3.99
C ILE A 95 -9.28 2.62 4.71
N TYR A 96 -8.64 3.79 4.67
CA TYR A 96 -7.40 4.04 5.42
C TYR A 96 -7.54 3.97 6.95
N GLY A 97 -8.76 3.91 7.48
CA GLY A 97 -9.02 3.58 8.88
C GLY A 97 -8.53 2.19 9.30
N LEU A 98 -8.27 1.28 8.33
CA LEU A 98 -7.65 -0.03 8.61
C LEU A 98 -6.32 0.10 9.35
N ILE A 99 -5.56 1.19 9.13
CA ILE A 99 -4.25 1.42 9.76
C ILE A 99 -4.40 1.50 11.28
N LEU A 100 -5.47 2.09 11.80
CA LEU A 100 -5.74 2.12 13.25
C LEU A 100 -5.81 0.70 13.86
N TYR A 101 -6.44 -0.25 13.14
CA TYR A 101 -6.49 -1.64 13.59
C TYR A 101 -5.15 -2.34 13.42
N LEU A 102 -4.43 -2.06 12.33
CA LEU A 102 -3.10 -2.60 12.06
C LEU A 102 -2.13 -2.25 13.17
N GLU A 103 -2.06 -0.97 13.55
CA GLU A 103 -1.22 -0.48 14.64
C GLU A 103 -1.59 -1.12 15.98
N LYS A 104 -2.89 -1.29 16.25
CA LYS A 104 -3.34 -1.97 17.46
C LYS A 104 -2.97 -3.46 17.47
N LYS A 105 -3.02 -4.13 16.32
CA LYS A 105 -2.77 -5.57 16.19
C LYS A 105 -1.29 -5.91 16.31
N TRP A 106 -0.44 -5.15 15.65
CA TRP A 106 0.99 -5.44 15.55
C TRP A 106 1.90 -4.42 16.23
N GLY A 107 1.35 -3.27 16.64
CA GLY A 107 2.13 -2.17 17.19
C GLY A 107 2.81 -1.34 16.12
N ILE A 108 3.58 -0.37 16.60
CA ILE A 108 4.44 0.48 15.76
C ILE A 108 5.88 0.10 16.08
N HIS A 109 6.64 -0.24 15.05
CA HIS A 109 8.02 -0.69 15.18
C HIS A 109 8.96 0.27 14.46
N TYR A 110 10.13 0.44 15.03
CA TYR A 110 11.21 1.23 14.46
C TYR A 110 12.40 0.32 14.16
N SER A 111 12.95 0.43 12.94
CA SER A 111 14.17 -0.27 12.60
C SER A 111 15.35 0.38 13.35
N MET A 112 15.98 -0.36 14.24
CA MET A 112 17.14 0.13 14.99
C MET A 112 18.23 0.60 14.02
N ARG A 113 18.78 1.79 14.27
CA ARG A 113 19.74 2.51 13.40
C ARG A 113 19.13 3.02 12.08
N GLY A 114 17.79 3.09 11.96
CA GLY A 114 17.10 3.67 10.82
C GLY A 114 16.67 2.67 9.76
N THR A 115 15.82 3.11 8.84
CA THR A 115 15.22 2.27 7.79
C THR A 115 16.25 1.70 6.81
N GLY A 116 17.42 2.34 6.65
CA GLY A 116 18.52 1.82 5.84
C GLY A 116 19.00 0.42 6.26
N GLN A 117 18.81 0.05 7.55
CA GLN A 117 19.16 -1.29 8.03
C GLN A 117 18.30 -2.40 7.42
N ILE A 118 17.08 -2.07 7.01
CA ILE A 118 16.21 -3.02 6.28
C ILE A 118 16.81 -3.34 4.91
N ILE A 119 17.32 -2.31 4.22
CA ILE A 119 17.98 -2.48 2.91
C ILE A 119 19.25 -3.32 3.04
N ILE A 120 20.08 -3.03 4.06
CA ILE A 120 21.30 -3.80 4.34
C ILE A 120 20.96 -5.25 4.64
N GLY A 121 19.90 -5.50 5.43
CA GLY A 121 19.42 -6.84 5.73
C GLY A 121 18.95 -7.60 4.49
N LEU A 122 18.20 -6.94 3.60
CA LEU A 122 17.75 -7.51 2.34
C LEU A 122 18.95 -7.80 1.40
N GLU A 123 19.91 -6.88 1.27
CA GLU A 123 21.11 -7.10 0.46
C GLU A 123 21.91 -8.31 0.96
N LYS A 124 22.02 -8.49 2.29
CA LYS A 124 22.66 -9.66 2.89
C LYS A 124 21.93 -10.94 2.52
N LEU A 125 20.61 -10.97 2.68
CA LEU A 125 19.78 -12.12 2.32
C LEU A 125 19.92 -12.46 0.83
N MET A 126 19.88 -11.47 -0.05
CA MET A 126 20.06 -11.68 -1.50
C MET A 126 21.40 -12.34 -1.82
N LYS A 127 22.48 -11.92 -1.14
CA LYS A 127 23.80 -12.55 -1.30
C LYS A 127 23.84 -14.00 -0.79
N GLU A 128 23.18 -14.29 0.34
CA GLU A 128 23.05 -15.63 0.90
C GLU A 128 22.27 -16.57 -0.03
N GLU A 129 21.27 -16.03 -0.75
CA GLU A 129 20.47 -16.75 -1.77
C GLU A 129 21.12 -16.76 -3.17
N ASN A 130 22.39 -16.31 -3.30
CA ASN A 130 23.12 -16.23 -4.56
C ASN A 130 22.45 -15.37 -5.64
N ILE A 131 21.75 -14.31 -5.23
CA ILE A 131 21.16 -13.35 -6.16
C ILE A 131 22.23 -12.34 -6.57
N GLU A 132 22.47 -12.22 -7.87
CA GLU A 132 23.41 -11.23 -8.40
C GLU A 132 22.78 -9.82 -8.32
N ILE A 133 23.51 -8.87 -7.73
CA ILE A 133 23.10 -7.47 -7.61
C ILE A 133 24.01 -6.63 -8.50
N LEU A 134 23.45 -6.06 -9.56
CA LEU A 134 24.17 -5.13 -10.45
C LEU A 134 23.85 -3.70 -10.04
N LYS A 135 24.80 -3.01 -9.43
CA LYS A 135 24.70 -1.57 -9.11
C LYS A 135 25.15 -0.74 -10.33
N ASP A 136 24.74 0.52 -10.36
CA ASP A 136 25.07 1.48 -11.44
C ASP A 136 24.73 0.96 -12.85
N SER A 137 23.66 0.18 -12.95
CA SER A 137 23.24 -0.54 -14.13
C SER A 137 21.84 -0.11 -14.55
N GLU A 138 21.72 1.03 -15.20
CA GLU A 138 20.47 1.56 -15.69
C GLU A 138 19.93 0.71 -16.83
N VAL A 139 18.70 0.23 -16.70
CA VAL A 139 17.97 -0.47 -17.77
C VAL A 139 17.36 0.59 -18.70
N ILE A 140 17.76 0.56 -19.97
CA ILE A 140 17.27 1.48 -21.01
C ILE A 140 16.24 0.84 -21.96
N ASN A 141 16.13 -0.49 -21.97
CA ASN A 141 15.16 -1.19 -22.80
C ASN A 141 14.83 -2.58 -22.24
N ILE A 142 13.57 -2.99 -22.37
CA ILE A 142 13.09 -4.37 -22.15
C ILE A 142 12.97 -5.01 -23.52
N ILE A 143 13.82 -6.00 -23.80
CA ILE A 143 13.90 -6.67 -25.10
C ILE A 143 12.74 -7.65 -25.22
N THR A 144 11.99 -7.55 -26.32
CA THR A 144 10.87 -8.44 -26.60
C THR A 144 11.01 -9.06 -28.01
N ALA A 145 10.66 -10.32 -28.13
CA ALA A 145 10.51 -11.04 -29.41
C ALA A 145 9.22 -11.86 -29.36
N ASP A 146 8.42 -11.84 -30.43
CA ASP A 146 7.15 -12.58 -30.54
C ASP A 146 6.20 -12.35 -29.34
N ASN A 147 6.07 -11.10 -28.92
CA ASN A 147 5.28 -10.67 -27.74
C ASN A 147 5.72 -11.31 -26.40
N LYS A 148 6.94 -11.81 -26.33
CA LYS A 148 7.54 -12.34 -25.09
C LYS A 148 8.76 -11.52 -24.71
N ILE A 149 9.02 -11.38 -23.42
CA ILE A 149 10.24 -10.79 -22.92
C ILE A 149 11.37 -11.80 -23.11
N THR A 150 12.52 -11.32 -23.59
CA THR A 150 13.72 -12.13 -23.84
C THR A 150 14.94 -11.59 -23.09
N GLY A 151 14.84 -10.40 -22.52
CA GLY A 151 15.92 -9.82 -21.75
C GLY A 151 15.80 -8.32 -21.52
N LEU A 152 16.92 -7.76 -21.09
CA LEU A 152 17.10 -6.33 -20.77
C LEU A 152 18.32 -5.80 -21.50
N LYS A 153 18.29 -4.49 -21.84
CA LYS A 153 19.47 -3.75 -22.32
C LYS A 153 19.83 -2.68 -21.31
N LEU A 154 21.10 -2.65 -20.93
CA LEU A 154 21.67 -1.66 -20.03
C LEU A 154 22.22 -0.45 -20.80
N ASN A 155 22.40 0.68 -20.10
CA ASN A 155 22.96 1.93 -20.67
C ASN A 155 24.39 1.77 -21.22
N ASN A 156 25.17 0.81 -20.69
CA ASN A 156 26.50 0.48 -21.17
C ASN A 156 26.52 -0.44 -22.40
N GLY A 157 25.34 -0.75 -22.97
CA GLY A 157 25.17 -1.61 -24.12
C GLY A 157 25.11 -3.12 -23.83
N LYS A 158 25.37 -3.56 -22.58
CA LYS A 158 25.27 -4.97 -22.18
C LYS A 158 23.81 -5.44 -22.26
N GLU A 159 23.59 -6.61 -22.80
CA GLU A 159 22.28 -7.28 -22.80
C GLU A 159 22.30 -8.44 -21.80
N ILE A 160 21.20 -8.55 -21.03
CA ILE A 160 20.99 -9.58 -20.04
C ILE A 160 19.78 -10.39 -20.49
N LYS A 161 19.96 -11.68 -20.73
CA LYS A 161 18.86 -12.60 -21.06
C LYS A 161 18.01 -12.88 -19.81
N ALA A 162 16.71 -12.83 -19.93
CA ALA A 162 15.76 -13.14 -18.87
C ALA A 162 14.43 -13.61 -19.47
N ASP A 163 13.85 -14.65 -18.90
CA ASP A 163 12.53 -15.16 -19.31
C ASP A 163 11.40 -14.33 -18.67
N ASN A 164 11.67 -13.73 -17.53
CA ASN A 164 10.73 -12.88 -16.79
C ASN A 164 11.43 -11.63 -16.27
N VAL A 165 10.72 -10.51 -16.29
CA VAL A 165 11.18 -9.23 -15.75
C VAL A 165 10.16 -8.71 -14.75
N ILE A 166 10.60 -8.52 -13.50
CA ILE A 166 9.81 -7.84 -12.48
C ILE A 166 10.31 -6.40 -12.39
N CYS A 167 9.44 -5.45 -12.66
CA CYS A 167 9.78 -4.05 -12.67
C CYS A 167 9.11 -3.29 -11.53
N ASN A 168 9.89 -2.61 -10.69
CA ASN A 168 9.41 -1.75 -9.61
C ASN A 168 9.45 -0.26 -9.96
N ALA A 169 9.63 0.09 -11.24
CA ALA A 169 9.53 1.47 -11.71
C ALA A 169 8.06 1.86 -11.98
N ASP A 170 7.82 3.16 -12.12
CA ASP A 170 6.48 3.69 -12.42
C ASP A 170 5.94 3.13 -13.74
N PRO A 171 4.76 2.44 -13.74
CA PRO A 171 4.23 1.78 -14.92
C PRO A 171 4.13 2.67 -16.17
N PRO A 172 3.61 3.92 -16.11
CA PRO A 172 3.60 4.81 -17.27
C PRO A 172 4.99 5.03 -17.87
N ALA A 173 6.02 5.19 -17.03
CA ALA A 173 7.41 5.35 -17.48
C ALA A 173 7.96 4.07 -18.14
N VAL A 174 7.64 2.90 -17.58
CA VAL A 174 8.06 1.60 -18.13
C VAL A 174 7.49 1.41 -19.54
N TYR A 175 6.17 1.56 -19.69
CA TYR A 175 5.50 1.37 -20.97
C TYR A 175 5.88 2.41 -22.03
N SER A 176 6.15 3.66 -21.62
CA SER A 176 6.49 4.72 -22.57
C SER A 176 7.98 4.76 -22.94
N LYS A 177 8.87 4.33 -22.05
CA LYS A 177 10.32 4.50 -22.23
C LYS A 177 11.09 3.20 -22.42
N LEU A 178 10.68 2.11 -21.75
CA LEU A 178 11.45 0.86 -21.73
C LEU A 178 10.90 -0.22 -22.66
N ILE A 179 9.61 -0.18 -23.02
CA ILE A 179 9.00 -1.15 -23.92
C ILE A 179 8.74 -0.48 -25.25
N GLN A 180 9.62 -0.73 -26.23
CA GLN A 180 9.44 -0.26 -27.61
C GLN A 180 8.54 -1.22 -28.39
N SER A 181 7.27 -1.33 -28.02
CA SER A 181 6.30 -2.12 -28.78
C SER A 181 5.49 -1.20 -29.70
N LYS A 182 5.42 -1.54 -31.01
CA LYS A 182 4.55 -0.84 -31.98
C LYS A 182 3.05 -1.01 -31.69
N ASN A 183 2.68 -1.86 -30.73
CA ASN A 183 1.30 -2.24 -30.41
C ASN A 183 0.87 -1.95 -28.95
N THR A 184 1.53 -1.05 -28.22
CA THR A 184 0.99 -0.59 -26.94
C THR A 184 -0.10 0.43 -27.21
N ASN A 185 -1.37 -0.02 -27.27
CA ASN A 185 -2.47 0.89 -27.02
C ASN A 185 -2.27 1.46 -25.60
N PRO A 186 -2.21 2.79 -25.44
CA PRO A 186 -2.20 3.38 -24.12
C PRO A 186 -3.49 2.98 -23.39
N ILE A 187 -3.33 2.44 -22.17
CA ILE A 187 -4.44 2.15 -21.25
C ILE A 187 -5.03 3.48 -20.77
#